data_58b22b71dd7822200b91909e3a5b223f
#
_entry.id   58b22b71dd7822200b91909e3a5b223f
#
_cell.length_a   1.000
_cell.length_b   1.000
_cell.length_c   1.000
_cell.angle_alpha   90.00
_cell.angle_beta   90.00
_cell.angle_gamma   90.00
#
_symmetry.space_group_name_H-M   'P 1'
#
loop_
_entity.id
_entity.type
_entity.pdbx_description
1 polymer ?
#
loop_
_entity_poly.entity_id
_entity_poly.type
_entity_poly.pdbx_seq_one_letter_code
_entity_poly.pdbx_strand_id
1 'polypeptide(L)'
;SLVGSEMCIRDRYTRLQVRTNADTPHDAEVARNFGAVGIGLCRTEHMFFEGEKIKAMREMILAEDAEGRRKALAKILPYQQADFKGIFKAMAGCPVTVRLLDPPLHEFVPHDLKGQQEMADTMGVSLQYIQQRVESLCEHNPMLGHRGCRLGNTYPEITQMQTRAILGLSLIHISEPTRL
;
A
#
# COMPACT_ATOMS: atom_id res chain seq x y z
N SER A 1 -33.67 23.43 -6.10
CA SER A 1 -34.18 22.20 -5.50
C SER A 1 -33.95 22.25 -3.99
N LEU A 2 -34.90 21.76 -3.20
CA LEU A 2 -34.84 21.74 -1.73
C LEU A 2 -33.61 21.03 -1.19
N VAL A 3 -33.15 19.97 -1.86
CA VAL A 3 -31.97 19.21 -1.50
C VAL A 3 -30.68 20.04 -1.58
N GLY A 4 -30.54 20.89 -2.59
CA GLY A 4 -29.36 21.75 -2.72
C GLY A 4 -29.32 22.85 -1.63
N SER A 5 -30.49 23.40 -1.23
CA SER A 5 -30.53 24.41 -0.16
C SER A 5 -30.26 23.80 1.23
N GLU A 6 -30.70 22.56 1.51
CA GLU A 6 -30.37 21.86 2.77
C GLU A 6 -28.89 21.55 2.89
N MET A 7 -28.22 21.08 1.83
CA MET A 7 -26.78 20.88 1.82
C MET A 7 -26.04 22.19 2.13
N CYS A 8 -26.37 23.29 1.47
CA CYS A 8 -25.75 24.59 1.73
C CYS A 8 -25.94 25.08 3.17
N ILE A 9 -27.11 24.79 3.78
CA ILE A 9 -27.38 25.16 5.19
C ILE A 9 -26.52 24.29 6.11
N ARG A 10 -26.48 22.98 5.89
CA ARG A 10 -25.64 22.05 6.68
C ARG A 10 -24.17 22.43 6.64
N ASP A 11 -23.62 22.75 5.47
CA ASP A 11 -22.24 23.16 5.30
C ASP A 11 -21.87 24.40 6.13
N ARG A 12 -22.80 25.35 6.29
CA ARG A 12 -22.59 26.56 7.12
C ARG A 12 -22.46 26.26 8.62
N TYR A 13 -23.07 25.16 9.09
CA TYR A 13 -23.07 24.77 10.51
C TYR A 13 -22.15 23.60 10.81
N THR A 14 -21.57 23.01 9.79
CA THR A 14 -20.63 21.87 9.96
C THR A 14 -19.34 22.38 10.59
N ARG A 15 -19.01 21.82 11.77
CA ARG A 15 -17.75 22.08 12.49
C ARG A 15 -16.73 20.96 12.32
N LEU A 16 -17.22 19.75 12.03
CA LEU A 16 -16.37 18.57 11.85
C LEU A 16 -15.83 18.52 10.42
N GLN A 17 -14.56 18.22 10.31
CA GLN A 17 -13.91 18.00 9.03
C GLN A 17 -13.87 16.51 8.73
N VAL A 18 -14.18 16.13 7.49
CA VAL A 18 -14.20 14.74 7.05
C VAL A 18 -12.88 14.40 6.36
N ARG A 19 -12.22 13.36 6.86
CA ARG A 19 -11.11 12.68 6.17
C ARG A 19 -11.60 11.33 5.69
N THR A 20 -11.33 11.02 4.45
CA THR A 20 -11.79 9.77 3.80
C THR A 20 -10.71 8.71 3.78
N ASN A 21 -11.10 7.47 3.50
CA ASN A 21 -10.17 6.42 3.12
C ASN A 21 -10.00 6.47 1.60
N ALA A 22 -8.75 6.50 1.12
CA ALA A 22 -8.43 6.45 -0.29
C ALA A 22 -7.08 5.75 -0.48
N ASP A 23 -7.05 4.75 -1.34
CA ASP A 23 -5.88 3.89 -1.54
C ASP A 23 -5.28 4.07 -2.95
N THR A 24 -6.01 4.75 -3.86
CA THR A 24 -5.57 5.07 -5.22
C THR A 24 -5.59 6.58 -5.50
N PRO A 25 -4.82 7.06 -6.49
CA PRO A 25 -4.89 8.47 -6.90
C PRO A 25 -6.29 8.90 -7.34
N HIS A 26 -7.01 8.01 -8.03
CA HIS A 26 -8.39 8.27 -8.48
C HIS A 26 -9.34 8.46 -7.29
N ASP A 27 -9.28 7.56 -6.30
CA ASP A 27 -10.12 7.67 -5.10
C ASP A 27 -9.83 8.97 -4.33
N ALA A 28 -8.56 9.38 -4.28
CA ALA A 28 -8.14 10.63 -3.66
C ALA A 28 -8.73 11.87 -4.38
N GLU A 29 -8.74 11.86 -5.72
CA GLU A 29 -9.36 12.93 -6.52
C GLU A 29 -10.88 12.99 -6.28
N VAL A 30 -11.54 11.83 -6.33
CA VAL A 30 -12.98 11.72 -6.06
C VAL A 30 -13.31 12.23 -4.66
N ALA A 31 -12.56 11.80 -3.65
CA ALA A 31 -12.73 12.23 -2.27
C ALA A 31 -12.61 13.75 -2.11
N ARG A 32 -11.61 14.35 -2.77
CA ARG A 32 -11.42 15.80 -2.75
C ARG A 32 -12.57 16.53 -3.40
N ASN A 33 -13.10 16.03 -4.52
CA ASN A 33 -14.25 16.60 -5.22
C ASN A 33 -15.53 16.54 -4.36
N PHE A 34 -15.65 15.53 -3.49
CA PHE A 34 -16.72 15.44 -2.49
C PHE A 34 -16.50 16.29 -1.23
N GLY A 35 -15.40 17.06 -1.17
CA GLY A 35 -15.13 17.99 -0.07
C GLY A 35 -14.37 17.39 1.11
N ALA A 36 -13.72 16.26 0.95
CA ALA A 36 -12.83 15.71 1.97
C ALA A 36 -11.62 16.64 2.18
N VAL A 37 -11.29 16.91 3.44
CA VAL A 37 -10.17 17.78 3.83
C VAL A 37 -8.85 17.02 4.05
N GLY A 38 -8.83 15.75 3.73
CA GLY A 38 -7.65 14.90 3.84
C GLY A 38 -7.96 13.42 3.68
N ILE A 39 -6.92 12.61 3.69
CA ILE A 39 -7.01 11.16 3.76
C ILE A 39 -6.74 10.74 5.21
N GLY A 40 -7.72 10.08 5.83
CA GLY A 40 -7.62 9.54 7.18
C GLY A 40 -6.92 8.18 7.23
N LEU A 41 -7.01 7.42 6.13
CA LEU A 41 -6.34 6.13 5.98
C LEU A 41 -6.07 5.84 4.51
N CYS A 42 -4.78 5.65 4.18
CA CYS A 42 -4.32 5.06 2.93
C CYS A 42 -3.66 3.72 3.24
N ARG A 43 -4.23 2.63 2.72
CA ARG A 43 -3.78 1.27 2.95
C ARG A 43 -2.82 0.86 1.85
N THR A 44 -1.55 0.77 2.18
CA THR A 44 -0.50 0.48 1.18
C THR A 44 -0.57 -0.93 0.61
N GLU A 45 -1.17 -1.88 1.32
CA GLU A 45 -1.39 -3.25 0.84
C GLU A 45 -2.22 -3.30 -0.44
N HIS A 46 -3.21 -2.43 -0.60
CA HIS A 46 -4.05 -2.39 -1.79
C HIS A 46 -3.28 -1.98 -3.06
N MET A 47 -2.16 -1.29 -2.90
CA MET A 47 -1.29 -0.92 -4.02
C MET A 47 -0.55 -2.11 -4.64
N PHE A 48 -0.48 -3.27 -3.94
CA PHE A 48 0.32 -4.42 -4.36
C PHE A 48 -0.46 -5.52 -5.07
N PHE A 49 -1.80 -5.45 -5.10
CA PHE A 49 -2.62 -6.54 -5.67
C PHE A 49 -2.73 -6.51 -7.19
N GLU A 50 -2.19 -5.53 -7.89
CA GLU A 50 -2.36 -5.36 -9.33
C GLU A 50 -1.09 -5.69 -10.14
N GLY A 51 -1.27 -6.43 -11.23
CA GLY A 51 -0.29 -6.64 -12.31
C GLY A 51 1.06 -7.19 -11.84
N GLU A 52 2.14 -6.52 -12.21
CA GLU A 52 3.50 -6.94 -11.90
C GLU A 52 3.88 -6.70 -10.42
N LYS A 53 3.15 -5.84 -9.72
CA LYS A 53 3.41 -5.52 -8.31
C LYS A 53 3.23 -6.74 -7.43
N ILE A 54 2.18 -7.55 -7.67
CA ILE A 54 1.93 -8.77 -6.89
C ILE A 54 3.02 -9.83 -7.11
N LYS A 55 3.59 -9.91 -8.32
CA LYS A 55 4.68 -10.84 -8.60
C LYS A 55 5.93 -10.48 -7.81
N ALA A 56 6.31 -9.20 -7.81
CA ALA A 56 7.45 -8.72 -7.05
C ALA A 56 7.25 -8.88 -5.52
N MET A 57 6.00 -8.71 -5.02
CA MET A 57 5.66 -8.97 -3.63
C MET A 57 5.83 -10.46 -3.29
N ARG A 58 5.39 -11.36 -4.17
CA ARG A 58 5.57 -12.81 -4.01
C ARG A 58 7.04 -13.21 -4.05
N GLU A 59 7.84 -12.63 -4.94
CA GLU A 59 9.30 -12.81 -4.95
C GLU A 59 9.92 -12.42 -3.60
N MET A 60 9.49 -11.30 -3.03
CA MET A 60 9.96 -10.83 -1.72
C MET A 60 9.60 -11.82 -0.60
N ILE A 61 8.38 -12.36 -0.61
CA ILE A 61 7.89 -13.32 0.39
C ILE A 61 8.65 -14.65 0.32
N LEU A 62 9.01 -15.09 -0.89
CA LEU A 62 9.74 -16.34 -1.11
C LEU A 62 11.24 -16.21 -0.87
N ALA A 63 11.78 -14.99 -0.87
CA ALA A 63 13.21 -14.80 -0.64
C ALA A 63 13.61 -15.26 0.77
N GLU A 64 14.62 -16.12 0.83
CA GLU A 64 15.12 -16.69 2.07
C GLU A 64 16.01 -15.70 2.83
N ASP A 65 16.75 -14.88 2.09
CA ASP A 65 17.71 -13.93 2.66
C ASP A 65 17.26 -12.47 2.53
N ALA A 66 17.89 -11.59 3.28
CA ALA A 66 17.62 -10.17 3.25
C ALA A 66 18.04 -9.51 1.91
N GLU A 67 19.03 -10.07 1.21
CA GLU A 67 19.49 -9.53 -0.06
C GLU A 67 18.48 -9.82 -1.17
N GLY A 68 17.94 -11.04 -1.25
CA GLY A 68 16.86 -11.39 -2.18
C GLY A 68 15.63 -10.53 -1.95
N ARG A 69 15.23 -10.33 -0.67
CA ARG A 69 14.12 -9.44 -0.33
C ARG A 69 14.37 -8.01 -0.79
N ARG A 70 15.58 -7.46 -0.58
CA ARG A 70 15.93 -6.11 -1.05
C ARG A 70 15.87 -5.98 -2.56
N LYS A 71 16.30 -7.00 -3.32
CA LYS A 71 16.20 -7.02 -4.79
C LYS A 71 14.75 -6.99 -5.25
N ALA A 72 13.87 -7.78 -4.63
CA ALA A 72 12.44 -7.77 -4.94
C ALA A 72 11.79 -6.43 -4.56
N LEU A 73 12.11 -5.89 -3.39
CA LEU A 73 11.61 -4.59 -2.94
C LEU A 73 12.07 -3.43 -3.82
N ALA A 74 13.28 -3.52 -4.41
CA ALA A 74 13.77 -2.53 -5.37
C ALA A 74 12.91 -2.47 -6.64
N LYS A 75 12.29 -3.60 -7.05
CA LYS A 75 11.32 -3.62 -8.16
C LYS A 75 10.00 -2.95 -7.79
N ILE A 76 9.59 -3.05 -6.53
CA ILE A 76 8.32 -2.50 -6.01
C ILE A 76 8.43 -0.98 -5.80
N LEU A 77 9.57 -0.49 -5.35
CA LEU A 77 9.79 0.91 -4.96
C LEU A 77 9.30 1.94 -6.01
N PRO A 78 9.63 1.84 -7.31
CA PRO A 78 9.19 2.84 -8.29
C PRO A 78 7.67 2.85 -8.48
N TYR A 79 7.02 1.69 -8.41
CA TYR A 79 5.56 1.60 -8.50
C TYR A 79 4.88 2.29 -7.31
N GLN A 80 5.36 2.01 -6.11
CA GLN A 80 4.81 2.61 -4.90
C GLN A 80 5.07 4.12 -4.84
N GLN A 81 6.22 4.59 -5.32
CA GLN A 81 6.48 6.01 -5.48
C GLN A 81 5.51 6.67 -6.46
N ALA A 82 5.20 6.03 -7.58
CA ALA A 82 4.24 6.56 -8.55
C ALA A 82 2.83 6.68 -7.94
N ASP A 83 2.38 5.66 -7.20
CA ASP A 83 1.09 5.66 -6.52
C ASP A 83 1.01 6.79 -5.47
N PHE A 84 2.01 6.92 -4.59
CA PHE A 84 2.06 8.01 -3.62
C PHE A 84 2.15 9.39 -4.28
N LYS A 85 2.92 9.53 -5.34
CA LYS A 85 3.00 10.79 -6.09
C LYS A 85 1.63 11.22 -6.62
N GLY A 86 0.86 10.27 -7.16
CA GLY A 86 -0.51 10.52 -7.60
C GLY A 86 -1.42 10.96 -6.46
N ILE A 87 -1.40 10.24 -5.32
CA ILE A 87 -2.21 10.56 -4.14
C ILE A 87 -1.84 11.93 -3.57
N PHE A 88 -0.54 12.22 -3.38
CA PHE A 88 -0.10 13.49 -2.81
C PHE A 88 -0.40 14.68 -3.74
N LYS A 89 -0.33 14.46 -5.07
CA LYS A 89 -0.74 15.48 -6.05
C LYS A 89 -2.24 15.76 -5.98
N ALA A 90 -3.07 14.72 -5.91
CA ALA A 90 -4.52 14.86 -5.78
C ALA A 90 -4.90 15.58 -4.49
N MET A 91 -4.19 15.31 -3.40
CA MET A 91 -4.44 15.87 -2.06
C MET A 91 -3.52 17.04 -1.71
N ALA A 92 -2.98 17.77 -2.70
CA ALA A 92 -2.08 18.90 -2.45
C ALA A 92 -2.66 19.89 -1.43
N GLY A 93 -1.91 20.21 -0.38
CA GLY A 93 -2.33 21.06 0.73
C GLY A 93 -3.20 20.38 1.79
N CYS A 94 -3.54 19.10 1.63
CA CYS A 94 -4.34 18.32 2.58
C CYS A 94 -3.50 17.24 3.26
N PRO A 95 -3.75 16.91 4.53
CA PRO A 95 -3.04 15.86 5.22
C PRO A 95 -3.41 14.46 4.69
N VAL A 96 -2.41 13.60 4.57
CA VAL A 96 -2.57 12.20 4.17
C VAL A 96 -1.96 11.30 5.25
N THR A 97 -2.78 10.43 5.84
CA THR A 97 -2.30 9.42 6.80
C THR A 97 -2.07 8.10 6.07
N VAL A 98 -0.82 7.68 5.99
CA VAL A 98 -0.43 6.43 5.34
C VAL A 98 -0.23 5.33 6.38
N ARG A 99 -0.88 4.18 6.18
CA ARG A 99 -0.60 2.96 6.92
C ARG A 99 0.46 2.16 6.16
N LEU A 100 1.58 1.87 6.83
CA LEU A 100 2.58 0.96 6.29
C LEU A 100 1.99 -0.47 6.18
N LEU A 101 2.70 -1.37 5.51
CA LEU A 101 2.24 -2.74 5.29
C LEU A 101 1.80 -3.40 6.60
N ASP A 102 0.52 -3.73 6.69
CA ASP A 102 -0.11 -4.28 7.89
C ASP A 102 -0.46 -5.76 7.75
N PRO A 103 -1.07 -6.26 6.64
CA PRO A 103 -1.53 -7.64 6.58
C PRO A 103 -0.37 -8.65 6.68
N PRO A 104 -0.66 -9.86 7.19
CA PRO A 104 0.30 -10.96 7.18
C PRO A 104 0.70 -11.34 5.75
N LEU A 105 1.93 -11.83 5.57
CA LEU A 105 2.47 -12.14 4.24
C LEU A 105 1.70 -13.25 3.50
N HIS A 106 1.01 -14.13 4.22
CA HIS A 106 0.24 -15.21 3.60
C HIS A 106 -0.96 -14.69 2.75
N GLU A 107 -1.45 -13.48 3.01
CA GLU A 107 -2.54 -12.90 2.20
C GLU A 107 -2.13 -12.59 0.76
N PHE A 108 -0.83 -12.44 0.48
CA PHE A 108 -0.32 -12.16 -0.86
C PHE A 108 0.01 -13.41 -1.68
N VAL A 109 -0.02 -14.57 -1.07
CA VAL A 109 0.28 -15.84 -1.75
C VAL A 109 -1.01 -16.61 -2.05
N PRO A 110 -1.07 -17.32 -3.18
CA PRO A 110 -2.26 -18.09 -3.53
C PRO A 110 -2.44 -19.30 -2.60
N HIS A 111 -3.68 -19.54 -2.20
CA HIS A 111 -4.05 -20.69 -1.38
C HIS A 111 -4.53 -21.89 -2.20
N ASP A 112 -4.93 -21.66 -3.45
CA ASP A 112 -5.37 -22.68 -4.37
C ASP A 112 -4.18 -23.33 -5.11
N LEU A 113 -4.28 -24.62 -5.38
CA LEU A 113 -3.22 -25.40 -6.03
C LEU A 113 -2.84 -24.84 -7.41
N LYS A 114 -3.83 -24.33 -8.17
CA LYS A 114 -3.60 -23.76 -9.49
C LYS A 114 -2.74 -22.51 -9.41
N GLY A 115 -3.08 -21.59 -8.52
CA GLY A 115 -2.31 -20.36 -8.30
C GLY A 115 -0.91 -20.64 -7.75
N GLN A 116 -0.75 -21.66 -6.90
CA GLN A 116 0.57 -22.12 -6.42
C GLN A 116 1.42 -22.69 -7.55
N GLN A 117 0.81 -23.44 -8.48
CA GLN A 117 1.51 -23.96 -9.65
C GLN A 117 1.94 -22.83 -10.60
N GLU A 118 1.04 -21.90 -10.90
CA GLU A 118 1.36 -20.71 -11.71
C GLU A 118 2.49 -19.88 -11.09
N MET A 119 2.50 -19.77 -9.77
CA MET A 119 3.55 -19.08 -9.02
C MET A 119 4.88 -19.85 -9.11
N ALA A 120 4.87 -21.18 -8.95
CA ALA A 120 6.04 -22.04 -9.08
C ALA A 120 6.66 -21.92 -10.48
N ASP A 121 5.85 -21.99 -11.52
CA ASP A 121 6.27 -21.87 -12.91
C ASP A 121 6.86 -20.48 -13.21
N THR A 122 6.24 -19.43 -12.70
CA THR A 122 6.70 -18.04 -12.89
C THR A 122 8.05 -17.78 -12.22
N MET A 123 8.26 -18.39 -11.06
CA MET A 123 9.44 -18.15 -10.23
C MET A 123 10.55 -19.19 -10.42
N GLY A 124 10.28 -20.25 -11.21
CA GLY A 124 11.25 -21.32 -11.50
C GLY A 124 11.61 -22.17 -10.27
N VAL A 125 10.68 -22.30 -9.32
CA VAL A 125 10.85 -23.12 -8.10
C VAL A 125 9.89 -24.29 -8.10
N SER A 126 10.17 -25.32 -7.25
CA SER A 126 9.28 -26.48 -7.17
C SER A 126 7.95 -26.13 -6.47
N LEU A 127 6.86 -26.78 -6.90
CA LEU A 127 5.55 -26.64 -6.25
C LEU A 127 5.62 -27.00 -4.76
N GLN A 128 6.38 -28.02 -4.41
CA GLN A 128 6.56 -28.45 -3.02
C GLN A 128 7.20 -27.35 -2.16
N TYR A 129 8.17 -26.61 -2.69
CA TYR A 129 8.77 -25.47 -2.01
C TYR A 129 7.73 -24.38 -1.74
N ILE A 130 6.90 -24.04 -2.73
CA ILE A 130 5.81 -23.06 -2.56
C ILE A 130 4.84 -23.52 -1.48
N GLN A 131 4.41 -24.76 -1.51
CA GLN A 131 3.48 -25.33 -0.52
C GLN A 131 4.04 -25.25 0.90
N GLN A 132 5.28 -25.69 1.11
CA GLN A 132 5.93 -25.61 2.41
C GLN A 132 6.05 -24.16 2.90
N ARG A 133 6.35 -23.22 1.99
CA ARG A 133 6.46 -21.82 2.35
C ARG A 133 5.11 -21.20 2.72
N VAL A 134 4.07 -21.48 1.94
CA VAL A 134 2.69 -21.03 2.22
C VAL A 134 2.23 -21.59 3.57
N GLU A 135 2.48 -22.86 3.83
CA GLU A 135 2.13 -23.53 5.08
C GLU A 135 2.88 -22.92 6.28
N SER A 136 4.17 -22.61 6.13
CA SER A 136 4.98 -21.95 7.17
C SER A 136 4.54 -20.52 7.48
N LEU A 137 3.88 -19.84 6.55
CA LEU A 137 3.36 -18.48 6.70
C LEU A 137 1.91 -18.45 7.20
N CYS A 138 1.21 -19.60 7.15
CA CYS A 138 -0.18 -19.69 7.56
C CYS A 138 -0.32 -19.49 9.07
N GLU A 139 -1.19 -18.59 9.47
CA GLU A 139 -1.42 -18.27 10.87
C GLU A 139 -2.83 -18.65 11.30
N HIS A 140 -2.97 -19.26 12.48
CA HIS A 140 -4.26 -19.61 13.04
C HIS A 140 -5.11 -18.38 13.39
N ASN A 141 -4.48 -17.29 13.81
CA ASN A 141 -5.14 -16.03 14.11
C ASN A 141 -4.44 -14.86 13.41
N PRO A 142 -4.96 -14.41 12.26
CA PRO A 142 -4.37 -13.30 11.50
C PRO A 142 -4.27 -11.99 12.29
N MET A 143 -5.14 -11.77 13.27
CA MET A 143 -5.14 -10.54 14.09
C MET A 143 -3.96 -10.49 15.07
N LEU A 144 -3.55 -11.64 15.59
CA LEU A 144 -2.46 -11.79 16.56
C LEU A 144 -1.14 -12.24 15.91
N GLY A 145 -1.17 -12.53 14.62
CA GLY A 145 -0.08 -13.10 13.88
C GLY A 145 1.06 -12.12 13.56
N HIS A 146 1.92 -12.56 12.64
CA HIS A 146 3.10 -11.83 12.19
C HIS A 146 2.73 -10.73 11.20
N ARG A 147 2.24 -9.59 11.71
CA ARG A 147 1.76 -8.44 10.92
C ARG A 147 2.15 -7.10 11.55
N GLY A 148 1.96 -6.02 10.80
CA GLY A 148 2.15 -4.66 11.25
C GLY A 148 3.54 -4.40 11.80
N CYS A 149 3.64 -3.91 13.03
CA CYS A 149 4.93 -3.58 13.66
C CYS A 149 5.80 -4.81 13.89
N ARG A 150 5.22 -5.99 14.15
CA ARG A 150 5.98 -7.25 14.26
C ARG A 150 6.64 -7.63 12.95
N LEU A 151 5.92 -7.50 11.83
CA LEU A 151 6.44 -7.72 10.48
C LEU A 151 7.58 -6.75 10.17
N GLY A 152 7.39 -5.45 10.46
CA GLY A 152 8.40 -4.41 10.24
C GLY A 152 9.66 -4.59 11.09
N ASN A 153 9.55 -5.22 12.26
CA ASN A 153 10.70 -5.55 13.10
C ASN A 153 11.50 -6.74 12.54
N THR A 154 10.82 -7.78 12.07
CA THR A 154 11.46 -8.98 11.52
C THR A 154 12.04 -8.73 10.12
N TYR A 155 11.38 -7.93 9.31
CA TYR A 155 11.78 -7.58 7.95
C TYR A 155 11.90 -6.05 7.79
N PRO A 156 12.90 -5.42 8.41
CA PRO A 156 13.04 -3.96 8.42
C PRO A 156 13.24 -3.36 7.02
N GLU A 157 13.71 -4.12 6.05
CA GLU A 157 13.85 -3.72 4.67
C GLU A 157 12.53 -3.33 4.00
N ILE A 158 11.40 -3.93 4.41
CA ILE A 158 10.05 -3.56 3.93
C ILE A 158 9.72 -2.13 4.38
N THR A 159 9.87 -1.87 5.68
CA THR A 159 9.63 -0.53 6.26
C THR A 159 10.57 0.52 5.67
N GLN A 160 11.83 0.17 5.47
CA GLN A 160 12.83 1.05 4.84
C GLN A 160 12.42 1.41 3.40
N MET A 161 11.97 0.44 2.61
CA MET A 161 11.52 0.67 1.24
C MET A 161 10.30 1.60 1.22
N GLN A 162 9.28 1.33 2.04
CA GLN A 162 8.09 2.18 2.11
C GLN A 162 8.40 3.60 2.58
N THR A 163 9.26 3.74 3.57
CA THR A 163 9.74 5.04 4.05
C THR A 163 10.45 5.81 2.94
N ARG A 164 11.31 5.15 2.15
CA ARG A 164 11.96 5.77 0.98
C ARG A 164 10.96 6.17 -0.09
N ALA A 165 9.92 5.35 -0.32
CA ALA A 165 8.87 5.68 -1.27
C ALA A 165 8.13 6.97 -0.89
N ILE A 166 7.82 7.16 0.39
CA ILE A 166 7.09 8.33 0.89
C ILE A 166 7.99 9.56 0.99
N LEU A 167 9.14 9.44 1.71
CA LEU A 167 10.02 10.58 1.98
C LEU A 167 10.80 11.04 0.75
N GLY A 168 11.15 10.12 -0.17
CA GLY A 168 11.81 10.48 -1.42
C GLY A 168 10.99 11.44 -2.27
N LEU A 169 9.67 11.36 -2.22
CA LEU A 169 8.77 12.31 -2.88
C LEU A 169 8.69 13.66 -2.14
N SER A 170 8.71 13.62 -0.81
CA SER A 170 8.72 14.84 0.02
C SER A 170 9.94 15.71 -0.24
N LEU A 171 11.12 15.08 -0.38
CA LEU A 171 12.38 15.78 -0.67
C LEU A 171 12.37 16.41 -2.08
N ILE A 172 11.77 15.77 -3.08
CA ILE A 172 11.66 16.33 -4.44
C ILE A 172 10.77 17.58 -4.42
N HIS A 173 9.67 17.58 -3.66
CA HIS A 173 8.81 18.76 -3.54
C HIS A 173 9.43 19.92 -2.73
N ILE A 174 10.32 19.61 -1.79
CA ILE A 174 11.03 20.64 -1.02
C ILE A 174 12.21 21.23 -1.83
N SER A 175 12.85 20.44 -2.68
CA SER A 175 14.00 20.85 -3.49
C SER A 175 13.63 21.48 -4.82
N GLU A 176 12.39 21.34 -5.30
CA GLU A 176 11.86 22.11 -6.44
C GLU A 176 10.98 23.24 -5.91
N PRO A 177 11.54 24.43 -5.63
CA PRO A 177 10.71 25.60 -5.38
C PRO A 177 9.91 25.86 -6.64
N THR A 178 8.59 25.78 -6.53
CA THR A 178 7.65 26.18 -7.58
C THR A 178 8.08 27.55 -8.08
N ARG A 179 8.70 27.62 -9.25
CA ARG A 179 8.83 28.88 -9.97
C ARG A 179 7.41 29.30 -10.32
N LEU A 180 6.94 30.32 -9.62
CA LEU A 180 5.79 31.13 -10.00
C LEU A 180 6.11 31.85 -11.31
#